data_225a3ecb72fc78b70687d375dff4af82
#
_entry.id   225a3ecb72fc78b70687d375dff4af82
#
_cell.length_a   1.000
_cell.length_b   1.000
_cell.length_c   1.000
_cell.angle_alpha   90.00
_cell.angle_beta   90.00
_cell.angle_gamma   90.00
#
_symmetry.space_group_name_H-M   'P 1'
#
loop_
_entity.id
_entity.type
_entity.pdbx_description
1 polymer ?
#
loop_
_entity_poly.entity_id
_entity_poly.type
_entity_poly.pdbx_seq_one_letter_code
_entity_poly.pdbx_strand_id
1 'polypeptide(L)'
;MGTKIHLFLVIHKFFYTFAKIFRKNLSLCNKMSETFNSIEEYIEHHSTRENDVLRQITHDTYLRILNPHMLSGHIQGRLLSMLSKMINPNYILEIGTYAGYSALCLAEGLKEDGKLITLEHNDEIEEDIIHNLSLSPLGKKIELMIGDAKELIPSLPQEFDLVFIDADKREYCAYLDLVFDKVKPGGWILADNTLWDGHIIDPAYSKDKQTLGLLAFNKQVAQDPRLEKVILPIRDGLTIIRKLC
;
A
#
# COMPACT_ATOMS: atom_id res chain seq x y z
N MET A 1 25.75 57.89 43.66
CA MET A 1 24.53 57.87 42.84
C MET A 1 24.70 57.11 41.48
N GLY A 2 25.95 56.98 40.96
CA GLY A 2 26.21 56.36 39.64
C GLY A 2 26.08 54.84 39.51
N THR A 3 26.33 54.11 40.61
CA THR A 3 26.38 52.63 40.59
C THR A 3 25.02 51.97 40.46
N LYS A 4 23.93 52.54 40.99
CA LYS A 4 22.56 51.98 40.87
C LYS A 4 21.98 52.15 39.45
N ILE A 5 22.33 53.23 38.76
CA ILE A 5 21.84 53.45 37.37
C ILE A 5 22.53 52.50 36.42
N HIS A 6 23.83 52.22 36.61
CA HIS A 6 24.55 51.28 35.76
C HIS A 6 24.05 49.84 35.90
N LEU A 7 23.73 49.38 37.09
CA LEU A 7 23.15 48.06 37.37
C LEU A 7 21.75 47.93 36.74
N PHE A 8 20.92 48.97 36.80
CA PHE A 8 19.60 48.99 36.21
C PHE A 8 19.64 48.89 34.66
N LEU A 9 20.58 49.57 34.04
CA LEU A 9 20.79 49.51 32.59
C LEU A 9 21.31 48.14 32.11
N VAL A 10 22.16 47.49 32.89
CA VAL A 10 22.67 46.14 32.60
C VAL A 10 21.54 45.11 32.73
N ILE A 11 20.73 45.19 33.77
CA ILE A 11 19.59 44.31 33.98
C ILE A 11 18.55 44.51 32.87
N HIS A 12 18.25 45.73 32.49
CA HIS A 12 17.31 46.03 31.40
C HIS A 12 17.78 45.51 30.05
N LYS A 13 19.10 45.65 29.75
CA LYS A 13 19.70 45.07 28.54
C LYS A 13 19.65 43.54 28.52
N PHE A 14 19.88 42.93 29.71
CA PHE A 14 19.80 41.46 29.84
C PHE A 14 18.38 40.96 29.61
N PHE A 15 17.38 41.59 30.24
CA PHE A 15 15.96 41.21 30.00
C PHE A 15 15.50 41.48 28.58
N TYR A 16 15.94 42.57 27.95
CA TYR A 16 15.62 42.85 26.57
C TYR A 16 16.23 41.81 25.59
N THR A 17 17.49 41.42 25.83
CA THR A 17 18.18 40.41 25.03
C THR A 17 17.53 39.03 25.23
N PHE A 18 17.20 38.69 26.49
CA PHE A 18 16.51 37.43 26.81
C PHE A 18 15.11 37.38 26.19
N ALA A 19 14.34 38.43 26.25
CA ALA A 19 13.02 38.53 25.61
C ALA A 19 13.12 38.42 24.09
N LYS A 20 14.19 38.96 23.47
CA LYS A 20 14.42 38.86 22.00
C LYS A 20 14.81 37.43 21.59
N ILE A 21 15.64 36.77 22.39
CA ILE A 21 16.01 35.35 22.19
C ILE A 21 14.77 34.45 22.38
N PHE A 22 13.98 34.71 23.44
CA PHE A 22 12.76 33.96 23.72
C PHE A 22 11.71 34.13 22.64
N ARG A 23 11.49 35.36 22.12
CA ARG A 23 10.61 35.62 20.98
C ARG A 23 11.11 34.95 19.68
N LYS A 24 12.43 34.91 19.45
CA LYS A 24 13.02 34.25 18.30
C LYS A 24 12.85 32.72 18.40
N ASN A 25 13.01 32.16 19.58
CA ASN A 25 12.77 30.72 19.81
C ASN A 25 11.29 30.37 19.77
N LEU A 26 10.37 31.25 20.27
CA LEU A 26 8.93 31.08 20.09
C LEU A 26 8.52 31.15 18.61
N SER A 27 9.12 32.07 17.84
CA SER A 27 8.83 32.18 16.39
C SER A 27 9.41 31.01 15.59
N LEU A 28 10.50 30.41 16.06
CA LEU A 28 11.03 29.14 15.51
C LEU A 28 10.16 27.95 15.91
N CYS A 29 9.65 27.93 17.15
CA CYS A 29 8.71 26.88 17.59
C CYS A 29 7.35 27.01 16.88
N ASN A 30 6.84 28.23 16.63
CA ASN A 30 5.62 28.45 15.84
C ASN A 30 5.80 28.23 14.33
N LYS A 31 7.04 28.16 13.81
CA LYS A 31 7.32 27.72 12.44
C LYS A 31 7.41 26.19 12.32
N MET A 32 7.39 25.46 13.44
CA MET A 32 7.49 24.00 13.48
C MET A 32 6.18 23.29 13.85
N SER A 33 5.04 23.95 13.94
CA SER A 33 3.75 23.27 14.09
C SER A 33 2.94 23.42 12.81
N GLU A 34 3.26 22.63 11.80
CA GLU A 34 2.22 22.20 10.89
C GLU A 34 1.21 21.44 11.75
N THR A 35 0.01 21.99 11.90
CA THR A 35 -1.07 21.35 12.65
C THR A 35 -1.77 20.39 11.69
N PHE A 36 -1.65 19.11 11.96
CA PHE A 36 -2.39 18.07 11.25
C PHE A 36 -3.69 17.77 11.99
N ASN A 37 -4.77 17.51 11.24
CA ASN A 37 -6.08 17.24 11.83
C ASN A 37 -6.26 15.76 12.20
N SER A 38 -5.44 14.89 11.62
CA SER A 38 -5.46 13.44 11.90
C SER A 38 -4.06 12.84 11.80
N ILE A 39 -3.93 11.62 12.32
CA ILE A 39 -2.69 10.85 12.21
C ILE A 39 -2.43 10.41 10.76
N GLU A 40 -3.49 10.18 9.99
CA GLU A 40 -3.44 9.82 8.58
C GLU A 40 -2.84 10.97 7.76
N GLU A 41 -3.30 12.22 7.98
CA GLU A 41 -2.77 13.42 7.34
C GLU A 41 -1.27 13.60 7.68
N TYR A 42 -0.89 13.33 8.95
CA TYR A 42 0.52 13.37 9.37
C TYR A 42 1.35 12.32 8.62
N ILE A 43 0.85 11.07 8.52
CA ILE A 43 1.53 9.97 7.83
C ILE A 43 1.70 10.31 6.34
N GLU A 44 0.65 10.77 5.67
CA GLU A 44 0.71 11.15 4.26
C GLU A 44 1.73 12.26 4.00
N HIS A 45 1.74 13.29 4.87
CA HIS A 45 2.67 14.42 4.76
C HIS A 45 4.14 14.01 4.95
N HIS A 46 4.40 13.01 5.82
CA HIS A 46 5.75 12.55 6.14
C HIS A 46 6.19 11.32 5.32
N SER A 47 5.36 10.84 4.41
CA SER A 47 5.67 9.74 3.50
C SER A 47 6.14 10.26 2.14
N THR A 48 6.87 9.43 1.39
CA THR A 48 7.25 9.75 0.01
C THR A 48 6.01 9.99 -0.83
N ARG A 49 5.90 11.15 -1.46
CA ARG A 49 4.75 11.53 -2.29
C ARG A 49 4.58 10.60 -3.47
N GLU A 50 3.33 10.45 -3.89
CA GLU A 50 3.02 9.80 -5.17
C GLU A 50 3.67 10.57 -6.34
N ASN A 51 4.07 9.83 -7.36
CA ASN A 51 4.47 10.44 -8.62
C ASN A 51 3.23 10.99 -9.38
N ASP A 52 3.49 11.78 -10.43
CA ASP A 52 2.41 12.45 -11.17
C ASP A 52 1.47 11.46 -11.86
N VAL A 53 1.99 10.33 -12.34
CA VAL A 53 1.19 9.28 -13.00
C VAL A 53 0.21 8.65 -12.00
N LEU A 54 0.66 8.25 -10.82
CA LEU A 54 -0.23 7.66 -9.80
C LEU A 54 -1.29 8.65 -9.33
N ARG A 55 -0.94 9.94 -9.19
CA ARG A 55 -1.91 10.99 -8.87
C ARG A 55 -2.95 11.17 -9.97
N GLN A 56 -2.54 11.11 -11.22
CA GLN A 56 -3.47 11.19 -12.36
C GLN A 56 -4.41 9.99 -12.37
N ILE A 57 -3.89 8.77 -12.20
CA ILE A 57 -4.71 7.55 -12.12
C ILE A 57 -5.72 7.67 -10.98
N THR A 58 -5.30 8.12 -9.80
CA THR A 58 -6.21 8.36 -8.67
C THR A 58 -7.32 9.34 -9.05
N HIS A 59 -6.96 10.49 -9.62
CA HIS A 59 -7.91 11.51 -10.04
C HIS A 59 -8.92 10.96 -11.07
N ASP A 60 -8.43 10.27 -12.10
CA ASP A 60 -9.26 9.76 -13.20
C ASP A 60 -10.16 8.61 -12.72
N THR A 61 -9.67 7.76 -11.80
CA THR A 61 -10.47 6.72 -11.15
C THR A 61 -11.67 7.32 -10.41
N TYR A 62 -11.45 8.39 -9.63
CA TYR A 62 -12.54 9.08 -8.92
C TYR A 62 -13.56 9.75 -9.85
N LEU A 63 -13.16 10.07 -11.08
CA LEU A 63 -14.06 10.70 -12.07
C LEU A 63 -14.83 9.69 -12.94
N ARG A 64 -14.27 8.50 -13.20
CA ARG A 64 -14.74 7.61 -14.26
C ARG A 64 -15.17 6.24 -13.82
N ILE A 65 -14.56 5.69 -12.75
CA ILE A 65 -14.76 4.30 -12.37
C ILE A 65 -15.69 4.22 -11.14
N LEU A 66 -16.55 3.22 -11.11
CA LEU A 66 -17.40 2.93 -9.95
C LEU A 66 -16.55 2.46 -8.77
N ASN A 67 -16.96 2.84 -7.56
CA ASN A 67 -16.31 2.45 -6.31
C ASN A 67 -14.83 2.89 -6.20
N PRO A 68 -14.47 4.16 -6.42
CA PRO A 68 -13.08 4.63 -6.46
C PRO A 68 -12.30 4.39 -5.15
N HIS A 69 -13.01 4.14 -4.03
CA HIS A 69 -12.40 3.78 -2.74
C HIS A 69 -11.70 2.42 -2.76
N MET A 70 -11.93 1.57 -3.77
CA MET A 70 -11.21 0.31 -3.95
C MET A 70 -9.74 0.50 -4.34
N LEU A 71 -9.36 1.71 -4.77
CA LEU A 71 -7.97 2.02 -5.10
C LEU A 71 -7.08 1.85 -3.87
N SER A 72 -5.91 1.21 -4.02
CA SER A 72 -4.96 0.98 -2.91
C SER A 72 -4.53 2.28 -2.21
N GLY A 73 -4.41 3.37 -2.98
CA GLY A 73 -4.07 4.70 -2.46
C GLY A 73 -2.60 4.88 -2.10
N HIS A 74 -2.26 6.12 -1.71
CA HIS A 74 -0.89 6.60 -1.57
C HIS A 74 -0.02 5.73 -0.63
N ILE A 75 -0.42 5.58 0.61
CA ILE A 75 0.43 4.93 1.63
C ILE A 75 0.62 3.44 1.32
N GLN A 76 -0.45 2.75 0.96
CA GLN A 76 -0.34 1.33 0.60
C GLN A 76 0.44 1.15 -0.70
N GLY A 77 0.25 1.99 -1.71
CA GLY A 77 1.03 1.94 -2.94
C GLY A 77 2.52 2.14 -2.69
N ARG A 78 2.91 3.06 -1.80
CA ARG A 78 4.32 3.22 -1.39
C ARG A 78 4.86 2.01 -0.65
N LEU A 79 4.05 1.40 0.22
CA LEU A 79 4.43 0.16 0.90
C LEU A 79 4.65 -0.98 -0.10
N LEU A 80 3.72 -1.20 -1.03
CA LEU A 80 3.84 -2.21 -2.09
C LEU A 80 5.12 -2.00 -2.93
N SER A 81 5.38 -0.76 -3.32
CA SER A 81 6.61 -0.39 -4.05
C SER A 81 7.88 -0.70 -3.23
N MET A 82 7.90 -0.37 -1.94
CA MET A 82 9.06 -0.63 -1.08
C MET A 82 9.27 -2.13 -0.87
N LEU A 83 8.20 -2.89 -0.61
CA LEU A 83 8.28 -4.36 -0.48
C LEU A 83 8.79 -4.99 -1.77
N SER A 84 8.26 -4.58 -2.92
CA SER A 84 8.72 -5.07 -4.22
C SER A 84 10.21 -4.75 -4.44
N LYS A 85 10.68 -3.54 -4.13
CA LYS A 85 12.10 -3.17 -4.20
C LYS A 85 12.99 -3.99 -3.26
N MET A 86 12.51 -4.32 -2.06
CA MET A 86 13.25 -5.17 -1.12
C MET A 86 13.35 -6.62 -1.60
N ILE A 87 12.29 -7.13 -2.24
CA ILE A 87 12.23 -8.48 -2.80
C ILE A 87 13.03 -8.56 -4.12
N ASN A 88 13.00 -7.48 -4.92
CA ASN A 88 13.66 -7.37 -6.23
C ASN A 88 13.29 -8.53 -7.18
N PRO A 89 11.98 -8.72 -7.49
CA PRO A 89 11.46 -9.88 -8.19
C PRO A 89 11.77 -9.88 -9.69
N ASN A 90 11.86 -11.09 -10.28
CA ASN A 90 11.80 -11.27 -11.72
C ASN A 90 10.35 -11.35 -12.20
N TYR A 91 9.51 -12.09 -11.47
CA TYR A 91 8.12 -12.28 -11.84
C TYR A 91 7.20 -11.95 -10.67
N ILE A 92 6.22 -11.09 -10.96
CA ILE A 92 5.12 -10.75 -10.05
C ILE A 92 3.82 -11.22 -10.67
N LEU A 93 2.93 -11.81 -9.85
CA LEU A 93 1.53 -12.05 -10.19
C LEU A 93 0.67 -11.14 -9.32
N GLU A 94 -0.27 -10.46 -9.93
CA GLU A 94 -1.33 -9.71 -9.24
C GLU A 94 -2.69 -10.30 -9.60
N ILE A 95 -3.53 -10.52 -8.60
CA ILE A 95 -4.91 -10.99 -8.74
C ILE A 95 -5.84 -9.87 -8.30
N GLY A 96 -6.50 -9.24 -9.27
CA GLY A 96 -7.27 -8.01 -9.12
C GLY A 96 -6.46 -6.78 -9.55
N THR A 97 -6.69 -6.30 -10.77
CA THR A 97 -5.99 -5.15 -11.36
C THR A 97 -6.68 -3.84 -11.02
N TYR A 98 -8.01 -3.83 -11.14
CA TYR A 98 -8.86 -2.65 -11.02
C TYR A 98 -8.38 -1.49 -11.93
N ALA A 99 -7.73 -0.45 -11.37
CA ALA A 99 -7.24 0.70 -12.15
C ALA A 99 -5.76 0.58 -12.57
N GLY A 100 -5.06 -0.52 -12.23
CA GLY A 100 -3.63 -0.71 -12.52
C GLY A 100 -2.68 0.06 -11.59
N TYR A 101 -3.21 0.67 -10.54
CA TYR A 101 -2.43 1.48 -9.59
C TYR A 101 -1.42 0.65 -8.80
N SER A 102 -1.87 -0.45 -8.17
CA SER A 102 -1.03 -1.40 -7.43
C SER A 102 -0.02 -2.08 -8.34
N ALA A 103 -0.43 -2.46 -9.56
CA ALA A 103 0.46 -3.02 -10.57
C ALA A 103 1.65 -2.11 -10.86
N LEU A 104 1.41 -0.81 -11.06
CA LEU A 104 2.49 0.17 -11.28
C LEU A 104 3.37 0.33 -10.03
N CYS A 105 2.81 0.34 -8.83
CA CYS A 105 3.57 0.40 -7.58
C CYS A 105 4.47 -0.83 -7.41
N LEU A 106 3.95 -2.03 -7.67
CA LEU A 106 4.70 -3.28 -7.60
C LEU A 106 5.78 -3.36 -8.68
N ALA A 107 5.49 -2.87 -9.89
CA ALA A 107 6.45 -2.86 -10.99
C ALA A 107 7.69 -1.98 -10.74
N GLU A 108 7.64 -1.02 -9.80
CA GLU A 108 8.81 -0.22 -9.39
C GLU A 108 9.96 -1.07 -8.81
N GLY A 109 9.67 -2.27 -8.30
CA GLY A 109 10.67 -3.17 -7.72
C GLY A 109 11.17 -4.26 -8.66
N LEU A 110 10.59 -4.39 -9.87
CA LEU A 110 10.99 -5.40 -10.85
C LEU A 110 12.45 -5.22 -11.29
N LYS A 111 13.14 -6.34 -11.45
CA LYS A 111 14.43 -6.37 -12.13
C LYS A 111 14.32 -5.83 -13.56
N GLU A 112 15.48 -5.56 -14.20
CA GLU A 112 15.52 -4.94 -15.53
C GLU A 112 14.68 -5.70 -16.55
N ASP A 113 14.82 -7.02 -16.62
CA ASP A 113 14.05 -7.91 -17.50
C ASP A 113 12.82 -8.53 -16.84
N GLY A 114 12.46 -8.04 -15.64
CA GLY A 114 11.34 -8.56 -14.86
C GLY A 114 9.99 -8.18 -15.45
N LYS A 115 8.98 -9.02 -15.17
CA LYS A 115 7.60 -8.83 -15.63
C LYS A 115 6.60 -8.98 -14.50
N LEU A 116 5.51 -8.26 -14.62
CA LEU A 116 4.32 -8.39 -13.78
C LEU A 116 3.17 -8.85 -14.67
N ILE A 117 2.49 -9.92 -14.26
CA ILE A 117 1.23 -10.36 -14.84
C ILE A 117 0.13 -9.94 -13.88
N THR A 118 -0.88 -9.23 -14.38
CA THR A 118 -2.04 -8.80 -13.59
C THR A 118 -3.33 -9.34 -14.20
N LEU A 119 -4.19 -9.89 -13.33
CA LEU A 119 -5.42 -10.54 -13.73
C LEU A 119 -6.63 -9.69 -13.32
N GLU A 120 -7.52 -9.41 -14.28
CA GLU A 120 -8.76 -8.69 -14.04
C GLU A 120 -9.96 -9.52 -14.56
N HIS A 121 -10.99 -9.60 -13.73
CA HIS A 121 -12.20 -10.34 -14.10
C HIS A 121 -13.19 -9.47 -14.90
N ASN A 122 -13.23 -8.17 -14.63
CA ASN A 122 -14.15 -7.24 -15.26
C ASN A 122 -13.58 -6.69 -16.56
N ASP A 123 -14.10 -7.16 -17.71
CA ASP A 123 -13.71 -6.71 -19.03
C ASP A 123 -14.20 -5.29 -19.38
N GLU A 124 -15.21 -4.76 -18.67
CA GLU A 124 -15.71 -3.41 -18.91
C GLU A 124 -14.69 -2.30 -18.61
N ILE A 125 -13.69 -2.59 -17.76
CA ILE A 125 -12.66 -1.61 -17.39
C ILE A 125 -11.31 -1.83 -18.09
N GLU A 126 -11.22 -2.76 -19.03
CA GLU A 126 -9.98 -3.10 -19.73
C GLU A 126 -9.33 -1.91 -20.42
N GLU A 127 -10.12 -1.09 -21.12
CA GLU A 127 -9.60 0.09 -21.82
C GLU A 127 -9.04 1.13 -20.85
N ASP A 128 -9.67 1.34 -19.70
CA ASP A 128 -9.20 2.25 -18.67
C ASP A 128 -7.89 1.74 -18.04
N ILE A 129 -7.77 0.44 -17.80
CA ILE A 129 -6.53 -0.17 -17.29
C ILE A 129 -5.40 0.02 -18.28
N ILE A 130 -5.61 -0.34 -19.56
CA ILE A 130 -4.60 -0.18 -20.62
C ILE A 130 -4.16 1.27 -20.74
N HIS A 131 -5.12 2.21 -20.72
CA HIS A 131 -4.81 3.63 -20.73
C HIS A 131 -3.92 4.02 -19.53
N ASN A 132 -4.30 3.67 -18.32
CA ASN A 132 -3.57 4.00 -17.10
C ASN A 132 -2.15 3.42 -17.08
N LEU A 133 -1.99 2.17 -17.49
CA LEU A 133 -0.67 1.54 -17.60
C LEU A 133 0.21 2.25 -18.63
N SER A 134 -0.37 2.73 -19.74
CA SER A 134 0.36 3.44 -20.80
C SER A 134 0.96 4.78 -20.34
N LEU A 135 0.44 5.38 -19.27
CA LEU A 135 0.94 6.64 -18.71
C LEU A 135 2.34 6.50 -18.07
N SER A 136 2.79 5.26 -17.80
CA SER A 136 4.08 4.98 -17.19
C SER A 136 4.97 4.14 -18.10
N PRO A 137 6.29 4.43 -18.16
CA PRO A 137 7.24 3.53 -18.81
C PRO A 137 7.23 2.09 -18.24
N LEU A 138 6.85 1.94 -16.96
CA LEU A 138 6.73 0.64 -16.29
C LEU A 138 5.58 -0.20 -16.86
N GLY A 139 4.57 0.41 -17.46
CA GLY A 139 3.47 -0.31 -18.09
C GLY A 139 3.93 -1.32 -19.14
N LYS A 140 5.08 -1.10 -19.79
CA LYS A 140 5.68 -2.06 -20.75
C LYS A 140 6.13 -3.37 -20.10
N LYS A 141 6.30 -3.40 -18.78
CA LYS A 141 6.66 -4.60 -18.01
C LYS A 141 5.44 -5.32 -17.45
N ILE A 142 4.24 -4.75 -17.64
CA ILE A 142 2.97 -5.25 -17.08
C ILE A 142 2.16 -5.88 -18.21
N GLU A 143 1.79 -7.12 -18.01
CA GLU A 143 0.91 -7.88 -18.90
C GLU A 143 -0.46 -8.02 -18.24
N LEU A 144 -1.49 -7.41 -18.84
CA LEU A 144 -2.87 -7.52 -18.39
C LEU A 144 -3.50 -8.74 -19.04
N MET A 145 -4.17 -9.56 -18.24
CA MET A 145 -4.99 -10.68 -18.71
C MET A 145 -6.41 -10.54 -18.15
N ILE A 146 -7.39 -10.56 -19.05
CA ILE A 146 -8.81 -10.49 -18.69
C ILE A 146 -9.38 -11.90 -18.56
N GLY A 147 -10.03 -12.21 -17.43
CA GLY A 147 -10.69 -13.49 -17.18
C GLY A 147 -10.73 -13.92 -15.72
N ASP A 148 -11.29 -15.10 -15.46
CA ASP A 148 -11.30 -15.67 -14.11
C ASP A 148 -9.89 -16.12 -13.70
N ALA A 149 -9.39 -15.57 -12.61
CA ALA A 149 -8.07 -15.91 -12.10
C ALA A 149 -7.88 -17.41 -11.84
N LYS A 150 -8.96 -18.12 -11.46
CA LYS A 150 -8.93 -19.57 -11.22
C LYS A 150 -8.67 -20.37 -12.49
N GLU A 151 -9.04 -19.84 -13.65
CA GLU A 151 -8.79 -20.45 -14.96
C GLU A 151 -7.44 -20.01 -15.51
N LEU A 152 -7.06 -18.76 -15.29
CA LEU A 152 -5.83 -18.18 -15.85
C LEU A 152 -4.58 -18.65 -15.10
N ILE A 153 -4.59 -18.68 -13.75
CA ILE A 153 -3.41 -19.02 -12.95
C ILE A 153 -2.82 -20.40 -13.31
N PRO A 154 -3.61 -21.49 -13.48
CA PRO A 154 -3.06 -22.78 -13.84
C PRO A 154 -2.30 -22.79 -15.18
N SER A 155 -2.70 -21.94 -16.14
CA SER A 155 -2.10 -21.86 -17.47
C SER A 155 -0.78 -21.09 -17.53
N LEU A 156 -0.47 -20.29 -16.49
CA LEU A 156 0.76 -19.49 -16.44
C LEU A 156 1.98 -20.41 -16.30
N PRO A 157 2.98 -20.32 -17.16
CA PRO A 157 4.17 -21.18 -17.10
C PRO A 157 5.19 -20.72 -16.04
N GLN A 158 5.07 -19.49 -15.54
CA GLN A 158 6.07 -18.88 -14.66
C GLN A 158 5.92 -19.37 -13.21
N GLU A 159 7.04 -19.36 -12.50
CA GLU A 159 7.09 -19.31 -11.04
C GLU A 159 7.32 -17.85 -10.59
N PHE A 160 6.64 -17.45 -9.54
CA PHE A 160 6.61 -16.06 -9.07
C PHE A 160 7.47 -15.85 -7.84
N ASP A 161 8.20 -14.73 -7.81
CA ASP A 161 8.94 -14.26 -6.64
C ASP A 161 8.02 -13.53 -5.66
N LEU A 162 6.95 -12.92 -6.19
CA LEU A 162 5.95 -12.15 -5.45
C LEU A 162 4.57 -12.36 -6.05
N VAL A 163 3.58 -12.62 -5.21
CA VAL A 163 2.15 -12.62 -5.58
C VAL A 163 1.44 -11.56 -4.74
N PHE A 164 0.54 -10.78 -5.35
CA PHE A 164 -0.36 -9.88 -4.66
C PHE A 164 -1.81 -10.29 -4.92
N ILE A 165 -2.59 -10.47 -3.85
CA ILE A 165 -4.00 -10.90 -3.90
C ILE A 165 -4.86 -9.74 -3.39
N ASP A 166 -5.65 -9.14 -4.30
CA ASP A 166 -6.63 -8.09 -4.02
C ASP A 166 -7.84 -8.22 -4.95
N ALA A 167 -8.56 -9.33 -4.83
CA ALA A 167 -9.71 -9.65 -5.67
C ALA A 167 -10.93 -10.02 -4.84
N ASP A 168 -11.77 -10.96 -5.30
CA ASP A 168 -12.97 -11.40 -4.58
C ASP A 168 -12.61 -12.11 -3.26
N LYS A 169 -13.00 -11.52 -2.16
CA LYS A 169 -12.65 -11.98 -0.80
C LYS A 169 -13.21 -13.39 -0.48
N ARG A 170 -14.25 -13.82 -1.19
CA ARG A 170 -14.83 -15.16 -1.06
C ARG A 170 -13.92 -16.25 -1.63
N GLU A 171 -13.01 -15.90 -2.52
CA GLU A 171 -12.16 -16.80 -3.30
C GLU A 171 -10.71 -16.85 -2.79
N TYR A 172 -10.37 -16.14 -1.72
CA TYR A 172 -8.99 -16.01 -1.23
C TYR A 172 -8.32 -17.34 -0.89
N CYS A 173 -9.08 -18.30 -0.33
CA CYS A 173 -8.56 -19.66 -0.10
C CYS A 173 -8.19 -20.34 -1.43
N ALA A 174 -9.06 -20.24 -2.43
CA ALA A 174 -8.81 -20.83 -3.75
C ALA A 174 -7.61 -20.17 -4.45
N TYR A 175 -7.49 -18.83 -4.34
CA TYR A 175 -6.31 -18.13 -4.88
C TYR A 175 -5.03 -18.60 -4.20
N LEU A 176 -5.01 -18.72 -2.86
CA LEU A 176 -3.85 -19.21 -2.12
C LEU A 176 -3.45 -20.61 -2.58
N ASP A 177 -4.41 -21.53 -2.71
CA ASP A 177 -4.14 -22.90 -3.15
C ASP A 177 -3.55 -22.93 -4.56
N LEU A 178 -4.09 -22.13 -5.48
CA LEU A 178 -3.61 -22.07 -6.87
C LEU A 178 -2.22 -21.44 -7.00
N VAL A 179 -1.92 -20.40 -6.22
CA VAL A 179 -0.62 -19.74 -6.33
C VAL A 179 0.46 -20.41 -5.50
N PHE A 180 0.09 -21.23 -4.51
CA PHE A 180 1.07 -21.83 -3.61
C PHE A 180 2.17 -22.58 -4.37
N ASP A 181 1.79 -23.45 -5.33
CA ASP A 181 2.77 -24.22 -6.10
C ASP A 181 3.51 -23.37 -7.13
N LYS A 182 2.99 -22.21 -7.47
CA LYS A 182 3.61 -21.26 -8.42
C LYS A 182 4.50 -20.22 -7.75
N VAL A 183 4.43 -20.07 -6.44
CA VAL A 183 5.37 -19.22 -5.68
C VAL A 183 6.64 -20.02 -5.43
N LYS A 184 7.79 -19.42 -5.75
CA LYS A 184 9.11 -20.03 -5.48
C LYS A 184 9.32 -20.29 -4.00
N PRO A 185 10.10 -21.29 -3.61
CA PRO A 185 10.62 -21.39 -2.25
C PRO A 185 11.32 -20.08 -1.83
N GLY A 186 10.97 -19.54 -0.66
CA GLY A 186 11.43 -18.22 -0.21
C GLY A 186 10.70 -17.02 -0.83
N GLY A 187 9.79 -17.25 -1.76
CA GLY A 187 8.95 -16.22 -2.39
C GLY A 187 7.85 -15.70 -1.45
N TRP A 188 7.17 -14.64 -1.89
CA TRP A 188 6.27 -13.86 -1.06
C TRP A 188 4.86 -13.81 -1.63
N ILE A 189 3.87 -13.77 -0.73
CA ILE A 189 2.48 -13.50 -1.06
C ILE A 189 2.02 -12.35 -0.17
N LEU A 190 1.45 -11.32 -0.76
CA LEU A 190 0.79 -10.21 -0.09
C LEU A 190 -0.72 -10.36 -0.31
N ALA A 191 -1.52 -10.33 0.75
CA ALA A 191 -2.97 -10.38 0.64
C ALA A 191 -3.60 -9.16 1.30
N ASP A 192 -4.38 -8.40 0.52
CA ASP A 192 -5.03 -7.17 0.97
C ASP A 192 -6.37 -7.43 1.66
N ASN A 193 -6.84 -6.45 2.42
CA ASN A 193 -8.12 -6.40 3.13
C ASN A 193 -8.36 -7.55 4.12
N THR A 194 -7.32 -8.15 4.66
CA THR A 194 -7.44 -9.36 5.51
C THR A 194 -8.03 -9.08 6.90
N LEU A 195 -8.15 -7.81 7.31
CA LEU A 195 -8.88 -7.36 8.52
C LEU A 195 -10.29 -6.84 8.20
N TRP A 196 -10.57 -6.53 6.92
CA TRP A 196 -11.88 -6.19 6.40
C TRP A 196 -12.61 -5.14 7.24
N ASP A 197 -11.98 -3.99 7.46
CA ASP A 197 -12.49 -2.88 8.30
C ASP A 197 -13.01 -3.33 9.69
N GLY A 198 -12.38 -4.38 10.24
CA GLY A 198 -12.78 -4.97 11.52
C GLY A 198 -13.97 -5.93 11.46
N HIS A 199 -14.60 -6.16 10.31
CA HIS A 199 -15.73 -7.08 10.16
C HIS A 199 -15.40 -8.51 10.59
N ILE A 200 -14.13 -8.93 10.51
CA ILE A 200 -13.67 -10.26 10.93
C ILE A 200 -13.89 -10.56 12.41
N ILE A 201 -14.06 -9.54 13.25
CA ILE A 201 -14.32 -9.67 14.70
C ILE A 201 -15.70 -9.16 15.10
N ASP A 202 -16.47 -8.58 14.17
CA ASP A 202 -17.79 -8.04 14.44
C ASP A 202 -18.89 -9.10 14.22
N PRO A 203 -19.67 -9.48 15.26
CA PRO A 203 -20.77 -10.45 15.14
C PRO A 203 -21.84 -10.06 14.11
N ALA A 204 -21.99 -8.76 13.81
CA ALA A 204 -22.96 -8.28 12.81
C ALA A 204 -22.66 -8.85 11.40
N TYR A 205 -21.39 -9.11 11.09
CA TYR A 205 -20.92 -9.64 9.79
C TYR A 205 -20.71 -11.16 9.77
N SER A 206 -21.11 -11.87 10.83
CA SER A 206 -20.90 -13.33 10.95
C SER A 206 -21.54 -14.19 9.85
N LYS A 207 -22.43 -13.63 9.04
CA LYS A 207 -23.07 -14.29 7.89
C LYS A 207 -22.66 -13.67 6.54
N ASP A 208 -21.88 -12.62 6.56
CA ASP A 208 -21.38 -12.00 5.33
C ASP A 208 -20.39 -12.92 4.62
N LYS A 209 -20.62 -13.16 3.33
CA LYS A 209 -19.83 -14.13 2.56
C LYS A 209 -18.38 -13.71 2.36
N GLN A 210 -18.12 -12.41 2.23
CA GLN A 210 -16.76 -11.89 2.07
C GLN A 210 -16.00 -12.03 3.38
N THR A 211 -16.62 -11.64 4.50
CA THR A 211 -16.08 -11.83 5.86
C THR A 211 -15.77 -13.31 6.14
N LEU A 212 -16.67 -14.21 5.80
CA LEU A 212 -16.45 -15.65 5.98
C LEU A 212 -15.30 -16.18 5.12
N GLY A 213 -15.15 -15.69 3.88
CA GLY A 213 -14.03 -16.03 3.01
C GLY A 213 -12.69 -15.60 3.61
N LEU A 214 -12.60 -14.36 4.11
CA LEU A 214 -11.39 -13.86 4.76
C LEU A 214 -11.08 -14.56 6.08
N LEU A 215 -12.09 -14.89 6.90
CA LEU A 215 -11.90 -15.68 8.11
C LEU A 215 -11.33 -17.08 7.79
N ALA A 216 -11.83 -17.72 6.73
CA ALA A 216 -11.33 -19.01 6.28
C ALA A 216 -9.88 -18.88 5.79
N PHE A 217 -9.58 -17.88 4.98
CA PHE A 217 -8.22 -17.58 4.49
C PHE A 217 -7.25 -17.30 5.63
N ASN A 218 -7.59 -16.40 6.56
CA ASN A 218 -6.74 -16.08 7.70
C ASN A 218 -6.45 -17.31 8.55
N LYS A 219 -7.46 -18.18 8.74
CA LYS A 219 -7.29 -19.46 9.45
C LYS A 219 -6.37 -20.42 8.69
N GLN A 220 -6.56 -20.59 7.38
CA GLN A 220 -5.74 -21.43 6.52
C GLN A 220 -4.27 -21.00 6.59
N VAL A 221 -4.00 -19.71 6.37
CA VAL A 221 -2.66 -19.13 6.45
C VAL A 221 -2.05 -19.32 7.84
N ALA A 222 -2.83 -19.06 8.91
CA ALA A 222 -2.33 -19.20 10.29
C ALA A 222 -1.92 -20.62 10.64
N GLN A 223 -2.59 -21.63 10.10
CA GLN A 223 -2.39 -23.04 10.40
C GLN A 223 -1.34 -23.71 9.51
N ASP A 224 -0.96 -23.11 8.37
CA ASP A 224 0.00 -23.72 7.46
C ASP A 224 1.46 -23.53 7.97
N PRO A 225 2.14 -24.64 8.34
CA PRO A 225 3.52 -24.58 8.85
C PRO A 225 4.56 -24.26 7.75
N ARG A 226 4.19 -24.33 6.47
CA ARG A 226 5.04 -24.00 5.34
C ARG A 226 5.14 -22.49 5.09
N LEU A 227 4.34 -21.71 5.84
CA LEU A 227 4.21 -20.25 5.67
C LEU A 227 4.72 -19.53 6.93
N GLU A 228 5.60 -18.57 6.75
CA GLU A 228 5.87 -17.49 7.70
C GLU A 228 4.94 -16.32 7.38
N LYS A 229 4.30 -15.71 8.36
CA LYS A 229 3.24 -14.72 8.12
C LYS A 229 3.13 -13.67 9.21
N VAL A 230 2.68 -12.46 8.80
CA VAL A 230 2.31 -11.36 9.70
C VAL A 230 1.16 -10.56 9.07
N ILE A 231 0.22 -10.12 9.89
CA ILE A 231 -0.85 -9.20 9.47
C ILE A 231 -0.48 -7.80 9.95
N LEU A 232 -0.42 -6.84 9.05
CA LEU A 232 -0.21 -5.43 9.33
C LEU A 232 -1.55 -4.69 9.34
N PRO A 233 -1.83 -3.86 10.35
CA PRO A 233 -3.07 -3.08 10.42
C PRO A 233 -2.96 -1.78 9.58
N ILE A 234 -2.73 -1.95 8.28
CA ILE A 234 -2.67 -0.86 7.30
C ILE A 234 -3.96 -0.91 6.50
N ARG A 235 -4.72 0.17 6.49
CA ARG A 235 -6.08 0.20 5.94
C ARG A 235 -6.90 -0.99 6.46
N ASP A 236 -7.41 -1.80 5.55
CA ASP A 236 -8.24 -2.98 5.86
C ASP A 236 -7.41 -4.23 6.17
N GLY A 237 -6.13 -4.06 6.45
CA GLY A 237 -5.21 -5.13 6.81
C GLY A 237 -4.47 -5.74 5.63
N LEU A 238 -3.14 -5.74 5.71
CA LEU A 238 -2.26 -6.39 4.73
C LEU A 238 -1.56 -7.58 5.38
N THR A 239 -1.82 -8.79 4.88
CA THR A 239 -1.08 -9.98 5.30
C THR A 239 0.13 -10.18 4.42
N ILE A 240 1.31 -10.23 5.04
CA ILE A 240 2.57 -10.59 4.38
C ILE A 240 2.88 -12.04 4.71
N ILE A 241 3.07 -12.84 3.68
CA ILE A 241 3.30 -14.28 3.77
C ILE A 241 4.59 -14.61 3.02
N ARG A 242 5.45 -15.43 3.61
CA ARG A 242 6.63 -15.99 2.97
C ARG A 242 6.50 -17.50 2.88
N LYS A 243 6.67 -18.08 1.71
CA LYS A 243 6.76 -19.52 1.50
C LYS A 243 8.13 -20.00 1.96
N LEU A 244 8.19 -20.95 2.88
CA LEU A 244 9.45 -21.44 3.47
C LEU A 244 10.15 -22.51 2.62
N CYS A 245 9.40 -23.38 1.98
CA CYS A 245 9.90 -24.50 1.17
C CYS A 245 8.86 -24.92 0.12
#